data_a40e4cd29b5a7e0b52c3cb8811567e74
#
_entry.id   a40e4cd29b5a7e0b52c3cb8811567e74
#
_cell.length_a   1.000
_cell.length_b   1.000
_cell.length_c   1.000
_cell.angle_alpha   90.00
_cell.angle_beta   90.00
_cell.angle_gamma   90.00
#
_symmetry.space_group_name_H-M   'P 1'
#
loop_
_entity.id
_entity.type
_entity.pdbx_description
1 polymer ?
#
loop_
_entity_poly.entity_id
_entity_poly.type
_entity_poly.pdbx_seq_one_letter_code
_entity_poly.pdbx_strand_id
1 'polypeptide(L)'
;MDTLSRLLSLYTIRTSLDIRCELAAPWVLDEPAATPGVAPFHVIVEGNARVDVPGHDTLDLATGDVVVFPAGSPHRLHAGSAGDAVPVRSLAADGPLQRKGNEGTGPATAILCGSFVFDGAARQALARALPDVMVVRASRADDFPGLHALVRLLQHETALVRPGGDVVVAQLSGALFALLLRAWLAGTGHEAPGLFAILADRRLGNALARMLESPERPWKVEDLAAACHMSRATFARLFARLCGMPPADMLTQLRMARAARALLQGEGAVGDVALAVGYQSEAAFNRVFKRHYGIGPGGYRRAAHLATVPD
;
A
#
# COMPACT_ATOMS: atom_id res chain seq x y z
N MET A 1 19.65 2.00 6.96
CA MET A 1 18.33 1.84 6.30
C MET A 1 17.58 3.14 6.52
N ASP A 2 17.02 3.75 5.47
CA ASP A 2 16.27 5.01 5.57
C ASP A 2 14.91 4.83 6.26
N THR A 3 14.26 5.95 6.61
CA THR A 3 13.02 5.96 7.41
C THR A 3 11.86 5.27 6.69
N LEU A 4 11.69 5.48 5.38
CA LEU A 4 10.65 4.82 4.60
C LEU A 4 10.87 3.30 4.52
N SER A 5 12.10 2.87 4.27
CA SER A 5 12.44 1.44 4.25
C SER A 5 12.19 0.77 5.60
N ARG A 6 12.55 1.44 6.72
CA ARG A 6 12.22 0.95 8.07
C ARG A 6 10.73 0.85 8.29
N LEU A 7 9.98 1.87 7.87
CA LEU A 7 8.52 1.88 7.98
C LEU A 7 7.89 0.73 7.21
N LEU A 8 8.22 0.59 5.92
CA LEU A 8 7.67 -0.48 5.08
C LEU A 8 8.05 -1.87 5.59
N SER A 9 9.24 -2.01 6.16
CA SER A 9 9.67 -3.31 6.74
C SER A 9 8.87 -3.73 7.98
N LEU A 10 8.11 -2.84 8.62
CA LEU A 10 7.22 -3.22 9.75
C LEU A 10 5.96 -3.94 9.30
N TYR A 11 5.56 -3.77 8.04
CA TYR A 11 4.27 -4.21 7.53
C TYR A 11 4.43 -5.31 6.49
N THR A 12 3.53 -6.28 6.53
CA THR A 12 3.44 -7.29 5.48
C THR A 12 2.43 -6.81 4.43
N ILE A 13 2.96 -6.52 3.24
CA ILE A 13 2.17 -6.16 2.07
C ILE A 13 2.41 -7.23 1.02
N ARG A 14 1.37 -7.96 0.69
CA ARG A 14 1.41 -8.91 -0.44
C ARG A 14 0.88 -8.20 -1.66
N THR A 15 1.48 -8.47 -2.79
CA THR A 15 1.06 -7.93 -4.07
C THR A 15 0.69 -9.07 -4.99
N SER A 16 -0.47 -9.01 -5.60
CA SER A 16 -0.85 -9.86 -6.71
C SER A 16 -1.02 -9.01 -7.97
N LEU A 17 -0.64 -9.58 -9.09
CA LEU A 17 -0.98 -9.10 -10.42
C LEU A 17 -1.78 -10.22 -11.06
N ASP A 18 -3.07 -9.98 -11.30
CA ASP A 18 -4.02 -11.07 -11.50
C ASP A 18 -4.58 -11.10 -12.92
N ILE A 19 -4.75 -9.93 -13.52
CA ILE A 19 -5.51 -9.80 -14.79
C ILE A 19 -4.75 -8.90 -15.77
N ARG A 20 -4.73 -9.34 -17.02
CA ARG A 20 -4.37 -8.53 -18.19
C ARG A 20 -5.60 -8.31 -19.05
N CYS A 21 -5.99 -7.05 -19.22
CA CYS A 21 -7.07 -6.65 -20.12
C CYS A 21 -6.50 -6.13 -21.43
N GLU A 22 -7.05 -6.59 -22.55
CA GLU A 22 -6.75 -6.11 -23.91
C GLU A 22 -8.09 -5.72 -24.54
N LEU A 23 -8.40 -4.43 -24.53
CA LEU A 23 -9.73 -3.91 -24.83
C LEU A 23 -9.68 -2.92 -25.99
N ALA A 24 -10.71 -2.91 -26.82
CA ALA A 24 -10.92 -1.88 -27.84
C ALA A 24 -12.21 -1.11 -27.54
N ALA A 25 -12.14 0.21 -27.59
CA ALA A 25 -13.28 1.09 -27.27
C ALA A 25 -14.50 0.84 -28.17
N PRO A 26 -15.74 1.04 -27.68
CA PRO A 26 -16.08 1.44 -26.32
C PRO A 26 -16.15 0.23 -25.36
N TRP A 27 -15.64 0.40 -24.13
CA TRP A 27 -15.67 -0.64 -23.08
C TRP A 27 -15.86 -0.03 -21.69
N VAL A 28 -16.33 -0.84 -20.76
CA VAL A 28 -16.51 -0.51 -19.33
C VAL A 28 -16.05 -1.70 -18.49
N LEU A 29 -15.30 -1.41 -17.42
CA LEU A 29 -14.96 -2.33 -16.33
C LEU A 29 -15.48 -1.72 -15.03
N ASP A 30 -16.50 -2.33 -14.45
CA ASP A 30 -17.04 -1.98 -13.15
C ASP A 30 -16.35 -2.81 -12.06
N GLU A 31 -15.65 -2.15 -11.15
CA GLU A 31 -14.97 -2.77 -10.02
C GLU A 31 -15.72 -2.41 -8.73
N PRO A 32 -16.36 -3.39 -8.06
CA PRO A 32 -17.06 -3.15 -6.81
C PRO A 32 -16.08 -2.81 -5.68
N ALA A 33 -16.61 -2.33 -4.54
CA ALA A 33 -15.79 -2.11 -3.36
C ALA A 33 -15.03 -3.40 -2.97
N ALA A 34 -13.73 -3.28 -2.81
CA ALA A 34 -12.89 -4.40 -2.42
C ALA A 34 -13.09 -4.77 -0.94
N THR A 35 -12.71 -5.99 -0.57
CA THR A 35 -12.71 -6.40 0.84
C THR A 35 -11.74 -5.55 1.66
N PRO A 36 -12.05 -5.26 2.94
CA PRO A 36 -11.18 -4.44 3.78
C PRO A 36 -9.75 -4.97 3.85
N GLY A 37 -8.79 -4.13 3.49
CA GLY A 37 -7.36 -4.47 3.43
C GLY A 37 -6.86 -4.85 2.04
N VAL A 38 -7.73 -4.89 1.05
CA VAL A 38 -7.36 -5.06 -0.36
C VAL A 38 -7.42 -3.70 -1.05
N ALA A 39 -6.33 -3.32 -1.67
CA ALA A 39 -6.17 -2.08 -2.45
C ALA A 39 -5.97 -2.42 -3.93
N PRO A 40 -7.01 -2.40 -4.76
CA PRO A 40 -6.89 -2.61 -6.20
C PRO A 40 -5.97 -1.56 -6.83
N PHE A 41 -5.26 -1.97 -7.88
CA PHE A 41 -4.51 -1.06 -8.73
C PHE A 41 -4.62 -1.43 -10.20
N HIS A 42 -4.48 -0.43 -11.06
CA HIS A 42 -4.47 -0.59 -12.51
C HIS A 42 -3.29 0.17 -13.11
N VAL A 43 -2.59 -0.47 -14.02
CA VAL A 43 -1.48 0.10 -14.81
C VAL A 43 -1.94 0.20 -16.24
N ILE A 44 -1.95 1.39 -16.81
CA ILE A 44 -2.24 1.58 -18.24
C ILE A 44 -0.97 1.22 -19.03
N VAL A 45 -1.02 0.09 -19.69
CA VAL A 45 0.10 -0.46 -20.45
C VAL A 45 0.19 0.17 -21.83
N GLU A 46 -0.97 0.40 -22.45
CA GLU A 46 -1.12 0.97 -23.77
C GLU A 46 -2.44 1.70 -23.88
N GLY A 47 -2.49 2.77 -24.65
CA GLY A 47 -3.69 3.57 -24.88
C GLY A 47 -4.06 4.48 -23.73
N ASN A 48 -5.35 4.74 -23.59
CA ASN A 48 -5.92 5.66 -22.60
C ASN A 48 -7.14 5.03 -21.95
N ALA A 49 -7.42 5.44 -20.72
CA ALA A 49 -8.63 5.10 -19.99
C ALA A 49 -9.13 6.28 -19.17
N ARG A 50 -10.40 6.27 -18.80
CA ARG A 50 -10.99 7.14 -17.78
C ARG A 50 -11.35 6.31 -16.56
N VAL A 51 -11.28 6.95 -15.41
CA VAL A 51 -11.69 6.34 -14.14
C VAL A 51 -12.69 7.26 -13.45
N ASP A 52 -13.87 6.71 -13.19
CA ASP A 52 -14.88 7.35 -12.36
C ASP A 52 -14.85 6.74 -10.96
N VAL A 53 -14.75 7.60 -9.95
CA VAL A 53 -14.78 7.23 -8.53
C VAL A 53 -15.85 8.06 -7.83
N PRO A 54 -16.76 7.47 -7.06
CA PRO A 54 -17.79 8.23 -6.35
C PRO A 54 -17.18 9.35 -5.50
N GLY A 55 -17.68 10.57 -5.69
CA GLY A 55 -17.20 11.74 -4.95
C GLY A 55 -15.92 12.40 -5.46
N HIS A 56 -15.40 11.95 -6.59
CA HIS A 56 -14.23 12.53 -7.26
C HIS A 56 -14.57 12.92 -8.70
N ASP A 57 -13.80 13.84 -9.27
CA ASP A 57 -13.86 14.12 -10.69
C ASP A 57 -13.34 12.92 -11.49
N THR A 58 -13.83 12.75 -12.73
CA THR A 58 -13.32 11.74 -13.65
C THR A 58 -11.83 11.95 -13.91
N LEU A 59 -11.03 10.89 -13.78
CA LEU A 59 -9.59 10.92 -13.98
C LEU A 59 -9.25 10.38 -15.38
N ASP A 60 -8.58 11.16 -16.19
CA ASP A 60 -7.99 10.68 -17.45
C ASP A 60 -6.65 9.98 -17.14
N LEU A 61 -6.45 8.78 -17.66
CA LEU A 61 -5.22 7.99 -17.54
C LEU A 61 -4.65 7.72 -18.93
N ALA A 62 -3.33 7.80 -19.04
CA ALA A 62 -2.56 7.51 -20.25
C ALA A 62 -1.56 6.37 -20.03
N THR A 63 -0.97 5.90 -21.11
CA THR A 63 0.07 4.86 -21.07
C THR A 63 1.15 5.17 -20.04
N GLY A 64 1.42 4.20 -19.16
CA GLY A 64 2.38 4.26 -18.06
C GLY A 64 1.81 4.82 -16.76
N ASP A 65 0.61 5.41 -16.76
CA ASP A 65 -0.05 5.85 -15.52
C ASP A 65 -0.47 4.66 -14.67
N VAL A 66 -0.37 4.83 -13.36
CA VAL A 66 -0.83 3.85 -12.38
C VAL A 66 -1.83 4.51 -11.44
N VAL A 67 -2.99 3.88 -11.28
CA VAL A 67 -3.98 4.27 -10.27
C VAL A 67 -4.13 3.19 -9.22
N VAL A 68 -4.19 3.58 -7.97
CA VAL A 68 -4.36 2.68 -6.80
C VAL A 68 -5.53 3.19 -5.97
N PHE A 69 -6.29 2.26 -5.40
CA PHE A 69 -7.42 2.52 -4.50
C PHE A 69 -7.11 1.96 -3.11
N PRO A 70 -6.35 2.69 -2.25
CA PRO A 70 -5.86 2.17 -0.98
C PRO A 70 -6.94 1.73 0.00
N ALA A 71 -8.11 2.39 -0.03
CA ALA A 71 -9.29 2.03 0.76
C ALA A 71 -10.17 0.96 0.11
N GLY A 72 -9.84 0.51 -1.12
CA GLY A 72 -10.66 -0.42 -1.89
C GLY A 72 -11.94 0.20 -2.44
N SER A 73 -11.94 1.50 -2.72
CA SER A 73 -13.10 2.25 -3.21
C SER A 73 -13.66 1.67 -4.50
N PRO A 74 -15.00 1.56 -4.65
CA PRO A 74 -15.60 1.13 -5.90
C PRO A 74 -15.26 2.14 -7.00
N HIS A 75 -15.01 1.66 -8.20
CA HIS A 75 -14.62 2.51 -9.31
C HIS A 75 -14.97 1.87 -10.65
N ARG A 76 -15.01 2.70 -11.69
CA ARG A 76 -15.29 2.30 -13.07
C ARG A 76 -14.18 2.77 -13.97
N LEU A 77 -13.55 1.83 -14.70
CA LEU A 77 -12.66 2.17 -15.81
C LEU A 77 -13.44 2.07 -17.12
N HIS A 78 -13.21 3.02 -18.02
CA HIS A 78 -13.89 3.00 -19.31
C HIS A 78 -13.11 3.75 -20.39
N ALA A 79 -13.46 3.46 -21.66
CA ALA A 79 -13.08 4.28 -22.81
C ALA A 79 -14.24 4.31 -23.81
N GLY A 80 -14.46 5.46 -24.42
CA GLY A 80 -15.60 5.72 -25.30
C GLY A 80 -16.91 6.00 -24.54
N SER A 81 -18.06 5.81 -25.23
CA SER A 81 -19.38 6.00 -24.65
C SER A 81 -19.78 4.77 -23.84
N ALA A 82 -20.17 4.97 -22.59
CA ALA A 82 -20.61 3.86 -21.73
C ALA A 82 -21.92 3.19 -22.21
N GLY A 83 -22.77 3.94 -22.92
CA GLY A 83 -24.03 3.42 -23.47
C GLY A 83 -23.84 2.42 -24.61
N ASP A 84 -22.71 2.48 -25.30
CA ASP A 84 -22.37 1.62 -26.43
C ASP A 84 -21.30 0.58 -26.08
N ALA A 85 -21.00 0.38 -24.80
CA ALA A 85 -19.91 -0.47 -24.35
C ALA A 85 -20.04 -1.91 -24.81
N VAL A 86 -18.99 -2.43 -25.44
CA VAL A 86 -18.91 -3.83 -25.86
C VAL A 86 -18.55 -4.69 -24.65
N PRO A 87 -19.30 -5.77 -24.38
CA PRO A 87 -19.07 -6.62 -23.21
C PRO A 87 -17.65 -7.17 -23.13
N VAL A 88 -17.03 -7.05 -21.98
CA VAL A 88 -15.72 -7.64 -21.68
C VAL A 88 -15.90 -9.10 -21.26
N ARG A 89 -15.11 -10.00 -21.83
CA ARG A 89 -15.16 -11.45 -21.58
C ARG A 89 -13.81 -11.98 -21.14
N SER A 90 -13.82 -13.05 -20.34
CA SER A 90 -12.61 -13.82 -20.06
C SER A 90 -12.18 -14.56 -21.31
N LEU A 91 -10.89 -14.48 -21.63
CA LEU A 91 -10.25 -15.20 -22.72
C LEU A 91 -9.52 -16.42 -22.15
N ALA A 92 -9.08 -17.32 -23.04
CA ALA A 92 -8.24 -18.44 -22.63
C ALA A 92 -6.97 -17.94 -21.94
N ALA A 93 -6.60 -18.58 -20.83
CA ALA A 93 -5.40 -18.23 -20.08
C ALA A 93 -4.17 -18.85 -20.76
N ASP A 94 -3.36 -18.03 -21.40
CA ASP A 94 -2.09 -18.43 -22.03
C ASP A 94 -0.88 -17.87 -21.26
N GLY A 95 -0.94 -17.84 -19.91
CA GLY A 95 0.13 -17.24 -19.10
C GLY A 95 -0.20 -17.10 -17.63
N PRO A 96 0.65 -16.40 -16.87
CA PRO A 96 0.52 -16.25 -15.43
C PRO A 96 -0.71 -15.44 -15.00
N LEU A 97 -1.34 -14.71 -15.92
CA LEU A 97 -2.47 -13.84 -15.64
C LEU A 97 -3.74 -14.31 -16.35
N GLN A 98 -4.88 -14.07 -15.70
CA GLN A 98 -6.16 -14.16 -16.38
C GLN A 98 -6.24 -13.09 -17.48
N ARG A 99 -6.64 -13.46 -18.69
CA ARG A 99 -6.84 -12.50 -19.78
C ARG A 99 -8.29 -12.13 -19.93
N LYS A 100 -8.55 -10.84 -20.16
CA LYS A 100 -9.87 -10.30 -20.52
C LYS A 100 -9.76 -9.49 -21.81
N GLY A 101 -10.78 -9.55 -22.62
CA GLY A 101 -10.87 -8.80 -23.88
C GLY A 101 -12.30 -8.53 -24.30
N ASN A 102 -12.47 -7.75 -25.36
CA ASN A 102 -13.75 -7.50 -26.04
C ASN A 102 -13.58 -7.44 -27.55
N GLU A 103 -14.69 -7.37 -28.27
CA GLU A 103 -14.73 -7.26 -29.74
C GLU A 103 -15.00 -5.80 -30.20
N GLY A 104 -14.54 -4.82 -29.42
CA GLY A 104 -14.62 -3.42 -29.82
C GLY A 104 -13.76 -3.11 -31.03
N THR A 105 -14.08 -2.02 -31.76
CA THR A 105 -13.39 -1.62 -32.98
C THR A 105 -12.69 -0.27 -32.88
N GLY A 106 -12.82 0.39 -31.75
CA GLY A 106 -12.19 1.70 -31.49
C GLY A 106 -10.75 1.59 -31.01
N PRO A 107 -10.18 2.66 -30.47
CA PRO A 107 -8.82 2.68 -29.96
C PRO A 107 -8.56 1.58 -28.92
N ALA A 108 -7.41 0.92 -29.05
CA ALA A 108 -7.00 -0.14 -28.12
C ALA A 108 -6.50 0.42 -26.78
N THR A 109 -6.79 -0.32 -25.72
CA THR A 109 -6.28 -0.07 -24.36
C THR A 109 -5.85 -1.40 -23.75
N ALA A 110 -4.60 -1.45 -23.25
CA ALA A 110 -4.12 -2.59 -22.47
C ALA A 110 -3.90 -2.17 -21.01
N ILE A 111 -4.43 -2.97 -20.07
CA ILE A 111 -4.39 -2.68 -18.64
C ILE A 111 -3.90 -3.92 -17.89
N LEU A 112 -2.96 -3.71 -16.95
CA LEU A 112 -2.63 -4.71 -15.93
C LEU A 112 -3.38 -4.37 -14.63
N CYS A 113 -4.11 -5.33 -14.09
CA CYS A 113 -4.88 -5.18 -12.87
C CYS A 113 -4.38 -6.14 -11.81
N GLY A 114 -4.28 -5.64 -10.58
CA GLY A 114 -3.86 -6.42 -9.44
C GLY A 114 -4.29 -5.79 -8.13
N SER A 115 -3.77 -6.30 -7.02
CA SER A 115 -4.07 -5.76 -5.70
C SER A 115 -2.89 -5.80 -4.75
N PHE A 116 -2.83 -4.80 -3.86
CA PHE A 116 -2.01 -4.84 -2.65
C PHE A 116 -2.89 -5.31 -1.51
N VAL A 117 -2.45 -6.35 -0.80
CA VAL A 117 -3.15 -6.90 0.35
C VAL A 117 -2.38 -6.51 1.60
N PHE A 118 -2.98 -5.65 2.39
CA PHE A 118 -2.45 -5.17 3.66
C PHE A 118 -2.86 -6.12 4.79
N ASP A 119 -1.90 -6.59 5.59
CA ASP A 119 -2.22 -7.25 6.85
C ASP A 119 -2.96 -6.30 7.81
N GLY A 120 -3.42 -6.83 8.97
CA GLY A 120 -4.16 -6.01 9.92
C GLY A 120 -3.40 -4.78 10.42
N ALA A 121 -2.08 -4.88 10.57
CA ALA A 121 -1.20 -3.79 11.00
C ALA A 121 -1.01 -2.76 9.87
N ALA A 122 -0.71 -3.22 8.65
CA ALA A 122 -0.56 -2.37 7.48
C ALA A 122 -1.85 -1.62 7.16
N ARG A 123 -2.99 -2.29 7.25
CA ARG A 123 -4.31 -1.67 7.02
C ARG A 123 -4.57 -0.50 7.98
N GLN A 124 -4.29 -0.68 9.27
CA GLN A 124 -4.52 0.38 10.25
C GLN A 124 -3.60 1.58 10.07
N ALA A 125 -2.34 1.34 9.72
CA ALA A 125 -1.32 2.38 9.64
C ALA A 125 -1.21 3.02 8.27
N LEU A 126 -1.18 2.22 7.20
CA LEU A 126 -0.90 2.70 5.84
C LEU A 126 -2.19 3.05 5.09
N ALA A 127 -3.20 2.17 5.08
CA ALA A 127 -4.41 2.43 4.31
C ALA A 127 -5.16 3.68 4.79
N ARG A 128 -5.12 3.99 6.09
CA ARG A 128 -5.70 5.23 6.63
C ARG A 128 -4.88 6.49 6.36
N ALA A 129 -3.60 6.33 6.05
CA ALA A 129 -2.69 7.44 5.76
C ALA A 129 -2.52 7.69 4.26
N LEU A 130 -3.15 6.88 3.42
CA LEU A 130 -3.18 7.04 1.98
C LEU A 130 -4.51 7.68 1.55
N PRO A 131 -4.56 8.41 0.43
CA PRO A 131 -5.80 8.97 -0.11
C PRO A 131 -6.72 7.86 -0.63
N ASP A 132 -7.99 8.19 -0.85
CA ASP A 132 -8.96 7.25 -1.44
C ASP A 132 -8.55 6.80 -2.84
N VAL A 133 -7.92 7.71 -3.59
CA VAL A 133 -7.37 7.45 -4.92
C VAL A 133 -5.95 7.99 -5.01
N MET A 134 -5.01 7.14 -5.37
CA MET A 134 -3.61 7.52 -5.57
C MET A 134 -3.25 7.34 -7.05
N VAL A 135 -2.85 8.43 -7.70
CA VAL A 135 -2.43 8.40 -9.11
C VAL A 135 -0.95 8.74 -9.22
N VAL A 136 -0.20 7.89 -9.93
CA VAL A 136 1.18 8.14 -10.32
C VAL A 136 1.24 8.28 -11.83
N ARG A 137 1.62 9.47 -12.30
CA ARG A 137 1.62 9.83 -13.73
C ARG A 137 2.91 9.45 -14.42
N ALA A 138 2.78 8.86 -15.61
CA ALA A 138 3.93 8.54 -16.47
C ALA A 138 4.62 9.79 -17.02
N SER A 139 3.92 10.91 -17.15
CA SER A 139 4.50 12.19 -17.58
C SER A 139 5.65 12.67 -16.68
N ARG A 140 5.81 12.07 -15.50
CA ARG A 140 6.96 12.24 -14.60
C ARG A 140 7.97 11.10 -14.70
N ALA A 141 8.06 10.45 -15.86
CA ALA A 141 8.95 9.30 -16.10
C ALA A 141 10.40 9.56 -15.72
N ASP A 142 10.89 10.74 -16.07
CA ASP A 142 12.28 11.14 -15.79
C ASP A 142 12.55 11.27 -14.28
N ASP A 143 11.50 11.58 -13.50
CA ASP A 143 11.61 11.69 -12.04
C ASP A 143 11.64 10.30 -11.36
N PHE A 144 11.08 9.26 -12.01
CA PHE A 144 10.92 7.91 -11.42
C PHE A 144 11.31 6.78 -12.39
N PRO A 145 12.55 6.75 -12.90
CA PRO A 145 12.98 5.78 -13.90
C PRO A 145 12.85 4.33 -13.42
N GLY A 146 13.03 4.07 -12.12
CA GLY A 146 12.88 2.74 -11.54
C GLY A 146 11.45 2.19 -11.60
N LEU A 147 10.42 3.04 -11.42
CA LEU A 147 9.03 2.63 -11.56
C LEU A 147 8.70 2.27 -13.01
N HIS A 148 9.13 3.09 -13.97
CA HIS A 148 8.91 2.83 -15.40
C HIS A 148 9.62 1.57 -15.86
N ALA A 149 10.86 1.34 -15.42
CA ALA A 149 11.59 0.11 -15.73
C ALA A 149 10.84 -1.11 -15.19
N LEU A 150 10.33 -1.04 -13.95
CA LEU A 150 9.57 -2.12 -13.34
C LEU A 150 8.25 -2.39 -14.10
N VAL A 151 7.50 -1.36 -14.44
CA VAL A 151 6.26 -1.49 -15.23
C VAL A 151 6.55 -2.14 -16.59
N ARG A 152 7.60 -1.72 -17.28
CA ARG A 152 8.00 -2.32 -18.55
C ARG A 152 8.41 -3.80 -18.41
N LEU A 153 9.10 -4.17 -17.33
CA LEU A 153 9.44 -5.57 -17.05
C LEU A 153 8.18 -6.39 -16.79
N LEU A 154 7.24 -5.89 -15.97
CA LEU A 154 5.96 -6.55 -15.74
C LEU A 154 5.17 -6.74 -17.05
N GLN A 155 5.13 -5.72 -17.91
CA GLN A 155 4.51 -5.80 -19.22
C GLN A 155 5.12 -6.92 -20.05
N HIS A 156 6.46 -7.00 -20.09
CA HIS A 156 7.19 -7.98 -20.88
C HIS A 156 6.99 -9.41 -20.36
N GLU A 157 7.06 -9.61 -19.04
CA GLU A 157 6.88 -10.92 -18.42
C GLU A 157 5.42 -11.43 -18.49
N THR A 158 4.45 -10.53 -18.52
CA THR A 158 3.03 -10.90 -18.63
C THR A 158 2.52 -11.05 -20.06
N ALA A 159 3.29 -10.64 -21.05
CA ALA A 159 2.91 -10.74 -22.46
C ALA A 159 3.07 -12.16 -23.04
N LEU A 160 3.99 -12.96 -22.50
CA LEU A 160 4.36 -14.28 -23.01
C LEU A 160 4.46 -15.30 -21.87
N VAL A 161 4.07 -16.54 -22.15
CA VAL A 161 4.33 -17.67 -21.25
C VAL A 161 5.80 -18.02 -21.27
N ARG A 162 6.45 -17.95 -20.09
CA ARG A 162 7.87 -18.30 -19.93
C ARG A 162 8.06 -19.20 -18.71
N PRO A 163 9.01 -20.14 -18.74
CA PRO A 163 9.38 -20.91 -17.55
C PRO A 163 9.78 -19.97 -16.41
N GLY A 164 9.15 -20.11 -15.24
CA GLY A 164 9.39 -19.26 -14.07
C GLY A 164 8.74 -17.88 -14.12
N GLY A 165 7.93 -17.56 -15.14
CA GLY A 165 7.27 -16.25 -15.28
C GLY A 165 6.42 -15.86 -14.09
N ASP A 166 5.67 -16.80 -13.49
CA ASP A 166 4.85 -16.55 -12.30
C ASP A 166 5.69 -16.04 -11.11
N VAL A 167 6.85 -16.65 -10.90
CA VAL A 167 7.77 -16.25 -9.82
C VAL A 167 8.35 -14.87 -10.12
N VAL A 168 8.76 -14.60 -11.35
CA VAL A 168 9.28 -13.28 -11.75
C VAL A 168 8.22 -12.21 -11.57
N VAL A 169 7.00 -12.42 -12.06
CA VAL A 169 5.88 -11.47 -11.90
C VAL A 169 5.59 -11.22 -10.42
N ALA A 170 5.55 -12.26 -9.58
CA ALA A 170 5.31 -12.10 -8.14
C ALA A 170 6.41 -11.26 -7.46
N GLN A 171 7.69 -11.48 -7.78
CA GLN A 171 8.80 -10.71 -7.19
C GLN A 171 8.82 -9.26 -7.67
N LEU A 172 8.60 -9.00 -8.95
CA LEU A 172 8.51 -7.66 -9.50
C LEU A 172 7.32 -6.88 -8.90
N SER A 173 6.17 -7.54 -8.78
CA SER A 173 4.98 -6.95 -8.16
C SER A 173 5.21 -6.56 -6.71
N GLY A 174 6.03 -7.31 -5.97
CA GLY A 174 6.41 -6.97 -4.59
C GLY A 174 7.15 -5.62 -4.46
N ALA A 175 7.93 -5.22 -5.47
CA ALA A 175 8.61 -3.93 -5.49
C ALA A 175 7.70 -2.76 -5.90
N LEU A 176 6.58 -3.05 -6.57
CA LEU A 176 5.70 -2.04 -7.17
C LEU A 176 5.14 -1.07 -6.13
N PHE A 177 4.64 -1.58 -5.00
CA PHE A 177 4.08 -0.72 -3.95
C PHE A 177 5.09 0.30 -3.41
N ALA A 178 6.32 -0.14 -3.14
CA ALA A 178 7.37 0.74 -2.61
C ALA A 178 7.74 1.83 -3.60
N LEU A 179 7.83 1.50 -4.90
CA LEU A 179 8.14 2.46 -5.95
C LEU A 179 6.97 3.43 -6.20
N LEU A 180 5.73 2.95 -6.21
CA LEU A 180 4.55 3.80 -6.30
C LEU A 180 4.44 4.76 -5.12
N LEU A 181 4.66 4.27 -3.91
CA LEU A 181 4.63 5.11 -2.71
C LEU A 181 5.72 6.19 -2.75
N ARG A 182 6.94 5.85 -3.19
CA ARG A 182 8.01 6.84 -3.37
C ARG A 182 7.65 7.91 -4.40
N ALA A 183 7.12 7.49 -5.55
CA ALA A 183 6.70 8.38 -6.61
C ALA A 183 5.56 9.31 -6.16
N TRP A 184 4.57 8.75 -5.46
CA TRP A 184 3.46 9.52 -4.92
C TRP A 184 3.93 10.55 -3.87
N LEU A 185 4.76 10.15 -2.92
CA LEU A 185 5.31 11.05 -1.89
C LEU A 185 6.12 12.21 -2.50
N ALA A 186 6.87 11.95 -3.53
CA ALA A 186 7.62 13.01 -4.23
C ALA A 186 6.70 13.97 -5.01
N GLY A 187 5.55 13.47 -5.50
CA GLY A 187 4.57 14.27 -6.24
C GLY A 187 3.63 15.10 -5.34
N THR A 188 3.26 14.58 -4.16
CA THR A 188 2.34 15.25 -3.23
C THR A 188 3.04 16.21 -2.25
N GLY A 189 4.34 16.08 -2.07
CA GLY A 189 5.11 16.94 -1.17
C GLY A 189 4.54 16.95 0.26
N HIS A 190 4.21 18.16 0.77
CA HIS A 190 3.68 18.36 2.13
C HIS A 190 2.18 18.09 2.28
N GLU A 191 1.48 17.72 1.22
CA GLU A 191 0.03 17.46 1.23
C GLU A 191 -0.32 16.02 1.64
N ALA A 192 0.69 15.14 1.76
CA ALA A 192 0.48 13.79 2.23
C ALA A 192 -0.11 13.79 3.65
N PRO A 193 -1.19 13.02 3.94
CA PRO A 193 -1.80 13.01 5.28
C PRO A 193 -1.09 12.06 6.25
N GLY A 194 -1.35 12.26 7.56
CA GLY A 194 -1.03 11.30 8.61
C GLY A 194 0.46 11.00 8.73
N LEU A 195 0.80 9.71 8.80
CA LEU A 195 2.17 9.22 8.94
C LEU A 195 3.09 9.72 7.81
N PHE A 196 2.59 9.82 6.59
CA PHE A 196 3.37 10.28 5.45
C PHE A 196 3.64 11.79 5.49
N ALA A 197 2.75 12.59 6.13
CA ALA A 197 3.04 14.00 6.41
C ALA A 197 4.25 14.17 7.33
N ILE A 198 4.36 13.31 8.36
CA ILE A 198 5.51 13.32 9.26
C ILE A 198 6.78 12.88 8.52
N LEU A 199 6.69 11.88 7.65
CA LEU A 199 7.82 11.40 6.85
C LEU A 199 8.33 12.47 5.89
N ALA A 200 7.43 13.24 5.28
CA ALA A 200 7.76 14.33 4.35
C ALA A 200 8.23 15.62 5.05
N ASP A 201 7.85 15.88 6.29
CA ASP A 201 8.29 17.07 7.04
C ASP A 201 9.75 16.89 7.50
N ARG A 202 10.65 17.71 6.95
CA ARG A 202 12.11 17.67 7.23
C ARG A 202 12.45 17.80 8.72
N ARG A 203 11.61 18.44 9.53
CA ARG A 203 11.81 18.65 10.96
C ARG A 203 11.32 17.43 11.75
N LEU A 204 10.10 16.96 11.50
CA LEU A 204 9.47 15.87 12.24
C LEU A 204 9.96 14.49 11.82
N GLY A 205 10.50 14.35 10.62
CA GLY A 205 11.06 13.09 10.12
C GLY A 205 12.12 12.48 11.05
N ASN A 206 12.89 13.34 11.76
CA ASN A 206 13.87 12.87 12.76
C ASN A 206 13.19 12.16 13.95
N ALA A 207 12.05 12.66 14.44
CA ALA A 207 11.31 12.01 15.52
C ALA A 207 10.78 10.63 15.06
N LEU A 208 10.20 10.55 13.87
CA LEU A 208 9.73 9.29 13.31
C LEU A 208 10.89 8.30 13.12
N ALA A 209 12.03 8.75 12.59
CA ALA A 209 13.23 7.92 12.42
C ALA A 209 13.69 7.31 13.77
N ARG A 210 13.75 8.13 14.84
CA ARG A 210 14.08 7.68 16.19
C ARG A 210 13.10 6.67 16.75
N MET A 211 11.78 6.90 16.59
CA MET A 211 10.75 5.97 17.02
C MET A 211 10.85 4.62 16.28
N LEU A 212 11.14 4.63 14.97
CA LEU A 212 11.31 3.42 14.16
C LEU A 212 12.61 2.67 14.48
N GLU A 213 13.67 3.39 14.82
CA GLU A 213 14.97 2.80 15.15
C GLU A 213 14.94 2.05 16.48
N SER A 214 14.35 2.65 17.51
CA SER A 214 14.30 2.11 18.88
C SER A 214 12.89 2.26 19.47
N PRO A 215 11.89 1.52 18.95
CA PRO A 215 10.51 1.64 19.44
C PRO A 215 10.35 1.14 20.87
N GLU A 216 11.23 0.25 21.35
CA GLU A 216 11.27 -0.26 22.75
C GLU A 216 11.64 0.84 23.75
N ARG A 217 12.40 1.86 23.33
CA ARG A 217 12.84 2.94 24.22
C ARG A 217 11.63 3.74 24.74
N PRO A 218 11.61 4.09 26.05
CA PRO A 218 10.53 4.91 26.63
C PRO A 218 10.68 6.39 26.25
N TRP A 219 10.47 6.68 24.95
CA TRP A 219 10.57 8.03 24.41
C TRP A 219 9.62 8.99 25.10
N LYS A 220 10.15 10.06 25.68
CA LYS A 220 9.36 11.19 26.17
C LYS A 220 9.16 12.21 25.03
N VAL A 221 8.09 12.99 25.13
CA VAL A 221 7.81 14.05 24.14
C VAL A 221 8.95 15.06 24.08
N GLU A 222 9.61 15.29 25.21
CA GLU A 222 10.79 16.18 25.33
C GLU A 222 11.98 15.67 24.52
N ASP A 223 12.26 14.36 24.55
CA ASP A 223 13.38 13.74 23.82
C ASP A 223 13.15 13.84 22.30
N LEU A 224 11.91 13.60 21.86
CA LEU A 224 11.52 13.70 20.45
C LEU A 224 11.53 15.15 19.97
N ALA A 225 11.07 16.09 20.79
CA ALA A 225 11.11 17.51 20.49
C ALA A 225 12.55 18.02 20.37
N ALA A 226 13.44 17.62 21.27
CA ALA A 226 14.87 17.94 21.20
C ALA A 226 15.53 17.41 19.93
N ALA A 227 15.19 16.17 19.50
CA ALA A 227 15.68 15.59 18.24
C ALA A 227 15.22 16.37 17.00
N CYS A 228 14.13 17.14 17.14
CA CYS A 228 13.58 18.01 16.09
C CYS A 228 13.98 19.49 16.26
N HIS A 229 14.83 19.82 17.23
CA HIS A 229 15.21 21.19 17.59
C HIS A 229 14.00 22.09 17.89
N MET A 230 12.99 21.55 18.59
CA MET A 230 11.74 22.24 18.92
C MET A 230 11.46 22.26 20.43
N SER A 231 10.67 23.25 20.88
CA SER A 231 10.09 23.18 22.21
C SER A 231 9.06 22.03 22.27
N ARG A 232 8.87 21.43 23.46
CA ARG A 232 7.88 20.39 23.70
C ARG A 232 6.49 20.75 23.16
N ALA A 233 6.03 21.97 23.45
CA ALA A 233 4.69 22.43 23.07
C ALA A 233 4.54 22.58 21.53
N THR A 234 5.56 23.15 20.86
CA THR A 234 5.58 23.32 19.42
C THR A 234 5.60 21.96 18.72
N PHE A 235 6.47 21.05 19.17
CA PHE A 235 6.57 19.69 18.63
C PHE A 235 5.24 18.93 18.75
N ALA A 236 4.66 18.84 19.97
CA ALA A 236 3.45 18.08 20.21
C ALA A 236 2.26 18.60 19.37
N ARG A 237 2.11 19.92 19.29
CA ARG A 237 1.05 20.55 18.48
C ARG A 237 1.24 20.32 16.99
N LEU A 238 2.47 20.49 16.47
CA LEU A 238 2.77 20.30 15.05
C LEU A 238 2.60 18.84 14.66
N PHE A 239 3.15 17.92 15.47
CA PHE A 239 3.04 16.48 15.24
C PHE A 239 1.58 16.03 15.22
N ALA A 240 0.78 16.39 16.22
CA ALA A 240 -0.63 16.01 16.28
C ALA A 240 -1.46 16.60 15.12
N ARG A 241 -1.15 17.83 14.70
CA ARG A 241 -1.80 18.47 13.54
C ARG A 241 -1.52 17.74 12.23
N LEU A 242 -0.26 17.35 11.96
CA LEU A 242 0.14 16.71 10.70
C LEU A 242 -0.20 15.21 10.72
N CYS A 243 0.04 14.54 11.83
CA CYS A 243 -0.18 13.09 11.96
C CYS A 243 -1.65 12.72 12.24
N GLY A 244 -2.45 13.65 12.73
CA GLY A 244 -3.82 13.38 13.21
C GLY A 244 -3.88 12.67 14.56
N MET A 245 -2.71 12.40 15.20
CA MET A 245 -2.63 11.74 16.51
C MET A 245 -1.41 12.22 17.30
N PRO A 246 -1.44 12.10 18.68
CA PRO A 246 -0.31 12.43 19.53
C PRO A 246 0.94 11.54 19.25
N PRO A 247 2.17 12.03 19.55
CA PRO A 247 3.40 11.23 19.39
C PRO A 247 3.40 9.91 20.18
N ALA A 248 2.80 9.87 21.36
CA ALA A 248 2.71 8.65 22.18
C ALA A 248 1.83 7.58 21.54
N ASP A 249 0.75 7.97 20.86
CA ASP A 249 -0.14 7.04 20.15
C ASP A 249 0.54 6.50 18.91
N MET A 250 1.30 7.33 18.17
CA MET A 250 2.14 6.88 17.06
C MET A 250 3.18 5.87 17.53
N LEU A 251 3.89 6.12 18.63
CA LEU A 251 4.86 5.17 19.18
C LEU A 251 4.19 3.84 19.55
N THR A 252 3.00 3.91 20.15
CA THR A 252 2.20 2.72 20.47
C THR A 252 1.85 1.93 19.19
N GLN A 253 1.43 2.61 18.15
CA GLN A 253 1.11 2.00 16.86
C GLN A 253 2.33 1.29 16.24
N LEU A 254 3.50 1.94 16.25
CA LEU A 254 4.76 1.35 15.75
C LEU A 254 5.19 0.12 16.57
N ARG A 255 5.04 0.18 17.90
CA ARG A 255 5.28 -0.98 18.80
C ARG A 255 4.35 -2.14 18.48
N MET A 256 3.06 -1.87 18.28
CA MET A 256 2.08 -2.90 17.94
C MET A 256 2.35 -3.51 16.57
N ALA A 257 2.73 -2.72 15.57
CA ALA A 257 3.11 -3.21 14.25
C ALA A 257 4.36 -4.13 14.32
N ARG A 258 5.41 -3.72 15.06
CA ARG A 258 6.60 -4.54 15.28
C ARG A 258 6.27 -5.85 16.00
N ALA A 259 5.42 -5.79 17.03
CA ALA A 259 4.97 -6.97 17.76
C ALA A 259 4.16 -7.92 16.87
N ALA A 260 3.23 -7.39 16.08
CA ALA A 260 2.44 -8.19 15.14
C ALA A 260 3.34 -8.93 14.15
N ARG A 261 4.34 -8.26 13.58
CA ARG A 261 5.32 -8.87 12.70
C ARG A 261 6.12 -9.99 13.38
N ALA A 262 6.67 -9.74 14.58
CA ALA A 262 7.42 -10.74 15.34
C ALA A 262 6.55 -11.98 15.66
N LEU A 263 5.27 -11.78 16.00
CA LEU A 263 4.32 -12.86 16.22
C LEU A 263 4.05 -13.68 14.94
N LEU A 264 3.95 -13.03 13.78
CA LEU A 264 3.75 -13.68 12.47
C LEU A 264 4.99 -14.52 12.06
N GLN A 265 6.17 -14.02 12.37
CA GLN A 265 7.45 -14.69 12.09
C GLN A 265 7.77 -15.81 13.10
N GLY A 266 6.93 -15.98 14.11
CA GLY A 266 7.14 -17.02 15.15
C GLY A 266 8.27 -16.70 16.13
N GLU A 267 8.73 -15.46 16.19
CA GLU A 267 9.84 -15.03 17.03
C GLU A 267 9.46 -15.08 18.52
N GLY A 268 10.08 -15.98 19.28
CA GLY A 268 10.03 -16.05 20.76
C GLY A 268 8.66 -16.28 21.39
N ALA A 269 8.59 -16.28 22.71
CA ALA A 269 7.34 -16.29 23.47
C ALA A 269 6.66 -14.91 23.43
N VAL A 270 5.35 -14.86 23.74
CA VAL A 270 4.59 -13.58 23.78
C VAL A 270 5.22 -12.59 24.77
N GLY A 271 5.74 -13.07 25.89
CA GLY A 271 6.45 -12.25 26.87
C GLY A 271 7.73 -11.63 26.31
N ASP A 272 8.51 -12.38 25.52
CA ASP A 272 9.74 -11.87 24.88
C ASP A 272 9.42 -10.79 23.87
N VAL A 273 8.37 -10.99 23.04
CA VAL A 273 7.89 -9.99 22.11
C VAL A 273 7.44 -8.71 22.83
N ALA A 274 6.73 -8.86 23.99
CA ALA A 274 6.31 -7.73 24.80
C ALA A 274 7.49 -6.88 25.27
N LEU A 275 8.54 -7.54 25.79
CA LEU A 275 9.77 -6.86 26.23
C LEU A 275 10.50 -6.20 25.05
N ALA A 276 10.63 -6.89 23.93
CA ALA A 276 11.31 -6.40 22.72
C ALA A 276 10.65 -5.16 22.10
N VAL A 277 9.37 -4.91 22.41
CA VAL A 277 8.66 -3.70 21.97
C VAL A 277 8.43 -2.69 23.09
N GLY A 278 9.10 -2.85 24.24
CA GLY A 278 9.19 -1.86 25.32
C GLY A 278 8.07 -1.93 26.36
N TYR A 279 7.40 -3.06 26.55
CA TYR A 279 6.45 -3.29 27.63
C TYR A 279 7.12 -4.00 28.80
N GLN A 280 6.90 -3.47 30.03
CA GLN A 280 7.48 -4.03 31.25
C GLN A 280 6.70 -5.24 31.79
N SER A 281 5.49 -5.49 31.28
CA SER A 281 4.71 -6.65 31.63
C SER A 281 3.90 -7.17 30.45
N GLU A 282 3.81 -8.50 30.35
CA GLU A 282 3.02 -9.18 29.33
C GLU A 282 1.51 -8.82 29.46
N ALA A 283 1.01 -8.66 30.69
CA ALA A 283 -0.38 -8.29 30.91
C ALA A 283 -0.73 -6.91 30.37
N ALA A 284 0.17 -5.91 30.51
CA ALA A 284 -0.02 -4.59 29.93
C ALA A 284 0.03 -4.66 28.39
N PHE A 285 0.99 -5.39 27.83
CA PHE A 285 1.11 -5.64 26.40
C PHE A 285 -0.16 -6.30 25.83
N ASN A 286 -0.63 -7.40 26.45
CA ASN A 286 -1.83 -8.13 26.01
C ASN A 286 -3.07 -7.23 25.94
N ARG A 287 -3.28 -6.34 26.92
CA ARG A 287 -4.40 -5.39 26.92
C ARG A 287 -4.30 -4.41 25.73
N VAL A 288 -3.11 -3.83 25.50
CA VAL A 288 -2.91 -2.86 24.44
C VAL A 288 -3.02 -3.55 23.06
N PHE A 289 -2.41 -4.71 22.90
CA PHE A 289 -2.45 -5.49 21.66
C PHE A 289 -3.89 -5.90 21.31
N LYS A 290 -4.66 -6.43 22.29
CA LYS A 290 -6.07 -6.80 22.08
C LYS A 290 -6.92 -5.59 21.73
N ARG A 291 -6.69 -4.42 22.38
CA ARG A 291 -7.40 -3.17 22.04
C ARG A 291 -7.08 -2.73 20.61
N HIS A 292 -5.85 -2.96 20.15
CA HIS A 292 -5.37 -2.51 18.84
C HIS A 292 -5.84 -3.43 17.68
N TYR A 293 -5.79 -4.76 17.88
CA TYR A 293 -6.11 -5.74 16.85
C TYR A 293 -7.42 -6.52 17.09
N GLY A 294 -8.13 -6.27 18.15
CA GLY A 294 -9.37 -6.98 18.50
C GLY A 294 -9.16 -8.35 19.13
N ILE A 295 -8.01 -8.97 18.91
CA ILE A 295 -7.63 -10.31 19.45
C ILE A 295 -6.31 -10.22 20.20
N GLY A 296 -6.09 -11.15 21.16
CA GLY A 296 -4.83 -11.21 21.90
C GLY A 296 -3.67 -11.75 21.06
N PRO A 297 -2.40 -11.50 21.48
CA PRO A 297 -1.20 -11.88 20.73
C PRO A 297 -1.14 -13.37 20.36
N GLY A 298 -1.49 -14.26 21.29
CA GLY A 298 -1.52 -15.71 21.02
C GLY A 298 -2.58 -16.12 19.99
N GLY A 299 -3.75 -15.47 20.00
CA GLY A 299 -4.79 -15.64 18.98
C GLY A 299 -4.34 -15.13 17.61
N TYR A 300 -3.68 -13.97 17.60
CA TYR A 300 -3.13 -13.35 16.39
C TYR A 300 -2.10 -14.26 15.70
N ARG A 301 -1.16 -14.85 16.48
CA ARG A 301 -0.18 -15.83 15.99
C ARG A 301 -0.85 -17.07 15.38
N ARG A 302 -1.85 -17.65 16.05
CA ARG A 302 -2.56 -18.85 15.55
C ARG A 302 -3.35 -18.56 14.27
N ALA A 303 -4.03 -17.44 14.19
CA ALA A 303 -4.80 -17.07 13.01
C ALA A 303 -3.90 -16.94 11.75
N ALA A 304 -2.67 -16.46 11.93
CA ALA A 304 -1.70 -16.37 10.85
C ALA A 304 -1.23 -17.76 10.36
N HIS A 305 -0.96 -18.70 11.28
CA HIS A 305 -0.57 -20.06 10.89
C HIS A 305 -1.67 -20.79 10.12
N LEU A 306 -2.94 -20.56 10.46
CA LEU A 306 -4.06 -21.14 9.72
C LEU A 306 -4.23 -20.57 8.32
N ALA A 307 -3.85 -19.30 8.11
CA ALA A 307 -3.93 -18.65 6.79
C ALA A 307 -2.75 -19.00 5.85
N THR A 308 -1.72 -19.68 6.36
CA THR A 308 -0.51 -20.08 5.59
C THR A 308 -0.46 -21.56 5.22
N VAL A 309 -1.40 -22.38 5.67
CA VAL A 309 -1.53 -23.78 5.25
C VAL A 309 -2.49 -23.81 4.06
N PRO A 310 -2.03 -24.06 2.82
CA PRO A 310 -2.93 -24.31 1.68
C PRO A 310 -3.57 -25.68 1.91
N ASP A 311 -4.88 -25.78 1.64
CA ASP A 311 -5.59 -27.05 1.53
C ASP A 311 -5.02 -27.91 0.39
#